data_3ba6f57e3ce23bc76909511f6a625af8
#
_entry.id   3ba6f57e3ce23bc76909511f6a625af8
#
_cell.length_a   1.000
_cell.length_b   1.000
_cell.length_c   1.000
_cell.angle_alpha   90.00
_cell.angle_beta   90.00
_cell.angle_gamma   90.00
#
_symmetry.space_group_name_H-M   'P 1'
#
loop_
_entity.id
_entity.type
_entity.pdbx_description
1 polymer ?
#
loop_
_entity_poly.entity_id
_entity_poly.type
_entity_poly.pdbx_seq_one_letter_code
_entity_poly.pdbx_strand_id
1 'polypeptide(L)'
;LGGSIADIGPDSFRFFRDFLPSLSTEWKSLRFRFGERFFEEAFQWKLRPADQVSVFEKIRILDPEPHRAANAAVLAKLKAAIPSFASATIAQEWAGLIDTMPDVIPVISPLPDIDGLIVATGFSGHGFGIGPGAGRLVADMVSGETPVVDPSPFHISRFSDGSKIRIENWG
;
A
#
# COMPACT_ATOMS: atom_id res chain seq x y z
N LEU A 1 -14.17 12.23 0.90
CA LEU A 1 -12.89 12.04 0.38
C LEU A 1 -12.86 10.60 -0.09
N GLY A 2 -12.23 10.28 -1.23
CA GLY A 2 -12.33 8.99 -1.86
C GLY A 2 -11.87 7.88 -0.93
N GLY A 3 -12.77 6.96 -0.54
CA GLY A 3 -12.40 5.82 0.27
C GLY A 3 -11.61 4.83 -0.56
N SER A 4 -10.47 4.39 -0.08
CA SER A 4 -9.79 3.21 -0.61
C SER A 4 -10.71 2.00 -0.41
N ILE A 5 -10.79 1.14 -1.41
CA ILE A 5 -11.50 -0.14 -1.30
C ILE A 5 -10.42 -1.19 -1.14
N ALA A 6 -10.46 -1.92 -0.04
CA ALA A 6 -9.55 -3.02 0.21
C ALA A 6 -10.21 -4.34 -0.22
N ASP A 7 -9.70 -4.94 -1.28
CA ASP A 7 -10.09 -6.27 -1.72
C ASP A 7 -9.42 -7.31 -0.83
N ILE A 8 -10.20 -8.20 -0.22
CA ILE A 8 -9.71 -9.32 0.59
C ILE A 8 -9.55 -10.53 -0.30
N GLY A 9 -8.30 -10.98 -0.44
CA GLY A 9 -7.91 -12.23 -1.09
C GLY A 9 -7.26 -13.22 -0.11
N PRO A 10 -6.78 -14.37 -0.58
CA PRO A 10 -6.08 -15.36 0.24
C PRO A 10 -4.86 -14.80 0.97
N ASP A 11 -4.09 -13.89 0.36
CA ASP A 11 -2.93 -13.25 0.98
C ASP A 11 -3.31 -12.40 2.20
N SER A 12 -4.52 -11.84 2.22
CA SER A 12 -5.01 -11.08 3.37
C SER A 12 -5.12 -11.93 4.64
N PHE A 13 -5.37 -13.24 4.51
CA PHE A 13 -5.40 -14.16 5.66
C PHE A 13 -4.01 -14.47 6.21
N ARG A 14 -2.98 -14.41 5.36
CA ARG A 14 -1.59 -14.60 5.75
C ARG A 14 -1.12 -13.51 6.70
N PHE A 15 -1.53 -12.27 6.47
CA PHE A 15 -1.15 -11.10 7.25
C PHE A 15 -2.27 -10.61 8.19
N PHE A 16 -3.31 -11.42 8.37
CA PHE A 16 -4.50 -11.02 9.14
C PHE A 16 -4.18 -10.48 10.54
N ARG A 17 -3.21 -11.09 11.23
CA ARG A 17 -2.82 -10.68 12.59
C ARG A 17 -2.23 -9.27 12.61
N ASP A 18 -1.44 -8.93 11.60
CA ASP A 18 -0.75 -7.65 11.51
C ASP A 18 -1.73 -6.53 11.20
N PHE A 19 -2.78 -6.84 10.44
CA PHE A 19 -3.83 -5.89 10.05
C PHE A 19 -5.03 -5.82 11.01
N LEU A 20 -5.07 -6.63 12.08
CA LEU A 20 -6.14 -6.58 13.07
C LEU A 20 -6.42 -5.18 13.64
N PRO A 21 -5.42 -4.34 13.94
CA PRO A 21 -5.66 -2.98 14.44
C PRO A 21 -6.41 -2.09 13.43
N SER A 22 -6.14 -2.24 12.12
CA SER A 22 -6.77 -1.45 11.05
C SER A 22 -8.19 -1.89 10.72
N LEU A 23 -8.52 -3.16 10.97
CA LEU A 23 -9.84 -3.71 10.68
C LEU A 23 -10.97 -2.99 11.43
N SER A 24 -10.72 -2.52 12.65
CA SER A 24 -11.72 -1.81 13.44
C SER A 24 -12.15 -0.48 12.82
N THR A 25 -11.26 0.15 12.06
CA THR A 25 -11.47 1.47 11.46
C THR A 25 -11.97 1.36 10.02
N GLU A 26 -11.52 0.35 9.27
CA GLU A 26 -11.72 0.26 7.82
C GLU A 26 -12.66 -0.87 7.37
N TRP A 27 -13.32 -1.58 8.29
CA TRP A 27 -14.13 -2.73 7.97
C TRP A 27 -15.24 -2.47 6.92
N LYS A 28 -15.72 -1.22 6.83
CA LYS A 28 -16.72 -0.79 5.82
C LYS A 28 -16.16 -0.69 4.40
N SER A 29 -14.85 -0.63 4.27
CA SER A 29 -14.15 -0.53 2.98
C SER A 29 -13.72 -1.90 2.44
N LEU A 30 -13.90 -2.97 3.25
CA LEU A 30 -13.48 -4.32 2.90
C LEU A 30 -14.46 -4.98 1.93
N ARG A 31 -13.93 -5.60 0.87
CA ARG A 31 -14.70 -6.41 -0.08
C ARG A 31 -14.03 -7.75 -0.28
N PHE A 32 -14.83 -8.80 -0.27
CA PHE A 32 -14.36 -10.12 -0.68
C PHE A 32 -14.39 -10.23 -2.19
N ARG A 33 -13.23 -10.49 -2.78
CA ARG A 33 -13.07 -10.68 -4.21
C ARG A 33 -12.87 -12.16 -4.51
N PHE A 34 -13.88 -12.78 -5.11
CA PHE A 34 -13.80 -14.12 -5.64
C PHE A 34 -13.64 -14.05 -7.17
N GLY A 35 -12.45 -14.38 -7.70
CA GLY A 35 -12.14 -14.36 -9.12
C GLY A 35 -10.90 -15.20 -9.42
N GLU A 36 -10.44 -15.22 -10.67
CA GLU A 36 -9.23 -15.96 -11.08
C GLU A 36 -8.03 -15.63 -10.19
N ARG A 37 -7.84 -14.36 -9.87
CA ARG A 37 -6.77 -13.88 -9.00
C ARG A 37 -6.81 -14.50 -7.60
N PHE A 38 -8.00 -14.78 -7.05
CA PHE A 38 -8.13 -15.46 -5.75
C PHE A 38 -7.45 -16.83 -5.75
N PHE A 39 -7.65 -17.59 -6.84
CA PHE A 39 -7.03 -18.91 -6.98
C PHE A 39 -5.55 -18.81 -7.26
N GLU A 40 -5.12 -17.85 -8.08
CA GLU A 40 -3.70 -17.60 -8.32
C GLU A 40 -2.96 -17.26 -7.03
N GLU A 41 -3.47 -16.37 -6.21
CA GLU A 41 -2.90 -16.00 -4.92
C GLU A 41 -2.86 -17.20 -3.96
N ALA A 42 -3.92 -18.00 -3.87
CA ALA A 42 -3.96 -19.18 -3.03
C ALA A 42 -2.88 -20.22 -3.38
N PHE A 43 -2.52 -20.33 -4.66
CA PHE A 43 -1.48 -21.26 -5.12
C PHE A 43 -0.05 -20.67 -5.09
N GLN A 44 0.10 -19.37 -4.95
CA GLN A 44 1.39 -18.68 -4.94
C GLN A 44 2.12 -18.74 -3.58
N TRP A 45 1.51 -19.27 -2.55
CA TRP A 45 2.08 -19.36 -1.19
C TRP A 45 3.31 -20.25 -1.07
N LYS A 46 3.64 -21.02 -2.11
CA LYS A 46 4.87 -21.81 -2.16
C LYS A 46 5.99 -20.98 -2.75
N LEU A 47 7.12 -20.91 -2.04
CA LEU A 47 8.38 -20.42 -2.61
C LEU A 47 8.64 -21.16 -3.92
N ARG A 48 8.69 -20.42 -5.03
CA ARG A 48 9.00 -20.99 -6.33
C ARG A 48 10.52 -21.14 -6.45
N PRO A 49 10.99 -22.18 -7.12
CA PRO A 49 12.39 -22.28 -7.50
C PRO A 49 12.85 -21.04 -8.27
N ALA A 50 14.11 -20.61 -8.07
CA ALA A 50 14.64 -19.38 -8.67
C ALA A 50 14.70 -19.41 -10.20
N ASP A 51 14.59 -20.58 -10.80
CA ASP A 51 14.55 -20.81 -12.26
C ASP A 51 13.15 -20.66 -12.88
N GLN A 52 12.12 -20.45 -12.06
CA GLN A 52 10.75 -20.23 -12.55
C GLN A 52 10.42 -18.76 -12.65
N VAL A 53 9.75 -18.39 -13.73
CA VAL A 53 9.25 -17.03 -13.96
C VAL A 53 8.36 -16.61 -12.79
N SER A 54 8.73 -15.55 -12.10
CA SER A 54 7.96 -14.99 -10.99
C SER A 54 6.67 -14.31 -11.47
N VAL A 55 5.74 -14.06 -10.56
CA VAL A 55 4.52 -13.30 -10.88
C VAL A 55 4.84 -11.87 -11.31
N PHE A 56 5.90 -11.28 -10.78
CA PHE A 56 6.37 -9.93 -11.13
C PHE A 56 6.99 -9.87 -12.54
N GLU A 57 7.50 -10.98 -13.04
CA GLU A 57 7.99 -11.09 -14.41
C GLU A 57 6.88 -11.39 -15.40
N LYS A 58 5.83 -12.12 -14.99
CA LYS A 58 4.66 -12.41 -15.83
C LYS A 58 3.78 -11.19 -16.04
N ILE A 59 3.53 -10.44 -14.97
CA ILE A 59 2.64 -9.27 -14.98
C ILE A 59 3.48 -8.05 -14.60
N ARG A 60 4.06 -7.40 -15.60
CA ARG A 60 4.87 -6.19 -15.40
C ARG A 60 4.06 -4.91 -15.32
N ILE A 61 2.88 -4.91 -15.92
CA ILE A 61 1.95 -3.79 -15.91
C ILE A 61 0.63 -4.33 -15.38
N LEU A 62 0.22 -3.80 -14.24
CA LEU A 62 -1.07 -4.10 -13.66
C LEU A 62 -1.98 -2.90 -13.87
N ASP A 63 -3.05 -3.10 -14.64
CA ASP A 63 -4.08 -2.10 -14.96
C ASP A 63 -5.43 -2.60 -14.45
N PRO A 64 -5.70 -2.45 -13.14
CA PRO A 64 -6.94 -2.93 -12.54
C PRO A 64 -8.12 -2.07 -13.01
N GLU A 65 -9.28 -2.70 -13.19
CA GLU A 65 -10.51 -2.01 -13.53
C GLU A 65 -10.92 -0.99 -12.46
N PRO A 66 -11.24 0.25 -12.84
CA PRO A 66 -11.69 1.28 -11.92
C PRO A 66 -13.04 0.95 -11.31
N HIS A 67 -13.24 1.32 -10.06
CA HIS A 67 -14.51 1.13 -9.37
C HIS A 67 -15.49 2.26 -9.72
N ARG A 68 -16.17 2.13 -10.85
CA ARG A 68 -17.04 3.17 -11.46
C ARG A 68 -18.10 3.71 -10.50
N ALA A 69 -18.72 2.84 -9.68
CA ALA A 69 -19.72 3.30 -8.72
C ALA A 69 -19.13 4.20 -7.62
N ALA A 70 -17.90 3.92 -7.16
CA ALA A 70 -17.20 4.78 -6.22
C ALA A 70 -16.85 6.14 -6.85
N ASN A 71 -16.34 6.13 -8.07
CA ASN A 71 -16.00 7.35 -8.81
C ASN A 71 -17.25 8.24 -9.05
N ALA A 72 -18.36 7.63 -9.44
CA ALA A 72 -19.63 8.33 -9.59
C ALA A 72 -20.13 8.96 -8.27
N ALA A 73 -19.99 8.23 -7.15
CA ALA A 73 -20.35 8.74 -5.83
C ALA A 73 -19.46 9.92 -5.40
N VAL A 74 -18.16 9.85 -5.69
CA VAL A 74 -17.21 10.96 -5.44
C VAL A 74 -17.57 12.18 -6.28
N LEU A 75 -17.87 12.00 -7.57
CA LEU A 75 -18.31 13.09 -8.43
C LEU A 75 -19.61 13.74 -7.93
N ALA A 76 -20.57 12.93 -7.48
CA ALA A 76 -21.82 13.45 -6.92
C ALA A 76 -21.57 14.32 -5.66
N LYS A 77 -20.68 13.88 -4.76
CA LYS A 77 -20.28 14.65 -3.59
C LYS A 77 -19.56 15.96 -3.99
N LEU A 78 -18.68 15.90 -4.97
CA LEU A 78 -17.98 17.09 -5.48
C LEU A 78 -18.96 18.12 -6.02
N LYS A 79 -19.93 17.71 -6.85
CA LYS A 79 -20.99 18.59 -7.39
C LYS A 79 -21.85 19.23 -6.30
N ALA A 80 -22.16 18.47 -5.24
CA ALA A 80 -22.94 18.98 -4.14
C ALA A 80 -22.15 20.00 -3.29
N ALA A 81 -20.84 19.77 -3.11
CA ALA A 81 -19.99 20.61 -2.28
C ALA A 81 -19.55 21.90 -3.01
N ILE A 82 -19.34 21.83 -4.32
CA ILE A 82 -18.79 22.93 -5.12
C ILE A 82 -19.67 23.18 -6.35
N PRO A 83 -20.55 24.19 -6.34
CA PRO A 83 -21.53 24.44 -7.40
C PRO A 83 -20.93 24.64 -8.81
N SER A 84 -19.70 25.16 -8.90
CA SER A 84 -19.02 25.34 -10.20
C SER A 84 -18.73 24.00 -10.92
N PHE A 85 -18.76 22.87 -10.23
CA PHE A 85 -18.62 21.54 -10.80
C PHE A 85 -19.96 20.87 -11.19
N ALA A 86 -21.10 21.56 -11.07
CA ALA A 86 -22.42 20.97 -11.35
C ALA A 86 -22.54 20.29 -12.73
N SER A 87 -21.91 20.86 -13.76
CA SER A 87 -21.88 20.33 -15.12
C SER A 87 -20.70 19.40 -15.41
N ALA A 88 -19.80 19.15 -14.44
CA ALA A 88 -18.63 18.32 -14.67
C ALA A 88 -19.02 16.86 -14.99
N THR A 89 -18.26 16.24 -15.89
CA THR A 89 -18.39 14.83 -16.26
C THR A 89 -17.05 14.13 -16.11
N ILE A 90 -17.06 12.83 -15.89
CA ILE A 90 -15.84 12.03 -15.87
C ILE A 90 -15.39 11.83 -17.31
N ALA A 91 -14.22 12.35 -17.67
CA ALA A 91 -13.62 12.17 -18.99
C ALA A 91 -12.84 10.85 -19.09
N GLN A 92 -12.17 10.45 -18.01
CA GLN A 92 -11.38 9.24 -17.97
C GLN A 92 -11.34 8.69 -16.54
N GLU A 93 -11.30 7.37 -16.41
CA GLU A 93 -11.18 6.66 -15.15
C GLU A 93 -10.02 5.67 -15.23
N TRP A 94 -9.29 5.53 -14.14
CA TRP A 94 -8.27 4.52 -13.97
C TRP A 94 -8.22 4.07 -12.49
N ALA A 95 -7.53 2.98 -12.23
CA ALA A 95 -7.28 2.49 -10.88
C ALA A 95 -5.81 2.07 -10.74
N GLY A 96 -5.38 1.87 -9.53
CA GLY A 96 -4.06 1.37 -9.18
C GLY A 96 -4.10 0.63 -7.85
N LEU A 97 -3.11 -0.18 -7.58
CA LEU A 97 -2.92 -0.81 -6.28
C LEU A 97 -2.10 0.12 -5.39
N ILE A 98 -2.50 0.17 -4.12
CA ILE A 98 -1.75 0.86 -3.07
C ILE A 98 -1.06 -0.20 -2.23
N ASP A 99 0.26 -0.07 -2.10
CA ASP A 99 1.07 -0.86 -1.18
C ASP A 99 0.87 -0.31 0.24
N THR A 100 0.17 -1.07 1.08
CA THR A 100 -0.26 -0.62 2.41
C THR A 100 0.43 -1.41 3.50
N MET A 101 1.08 -0.70 4.43
CA MET A 101 1.66 -1.29 5.63
C MET A 101 0.61 -1.38 6.76
N PRO A 102 0.72 -2.36 7.68
CA PRO A 102 -0.22 -2.53 8.78
C PRO A 102 -0.35 -1.33 9.72
N ASP A 103 0.72 -0.57 9.88
CA ASP A 103 0.81 0.65 10.70
C ASP A 103 0.73 1.95 9.89
N VAL A 104 0.55 1.82 8.56
CA VAL A 104 0.50 2.94 7.61
C VAL A 104 1.84 3.69 7.48
N ILE A 105 2.88 3.26 8.18
CA ILE A 105 4.23 3.84 8.16
C ILE A 105 5.07 3.12 7.10
N PRO A 106 5.76 3.83 6.17
CA PRO A 106 6.58 3.18 5.17
C PRO A 106 7.76 2.40 5.79
N VAL A 107 8.24 1.40 5.07
CA VAL A 107 9.52 0.76 5.36
C VAL A 107 10.60 1.50 4.58
N ILE A 108 11.60 2.06 5.30
CA ILE A 108 12.82 2.63 4.72
C ILE A 108 13.97 2.08 5.57
N SER A 109 14.59 0.99 5.12
CA SER A 109 15.47 0.19 5.96
C SER A 109 16.47 -0.60 5.14
N PRO A 110 17.72 -0.76 5.62
CA PRO A 110 18.57 -1.84 5.14
C PRO A 110 17.94 -3.20 5.46
N LEU A 111 18.17 -4.18 4.60
CA LEU A 111 17.77 -5.57 4.86
C LEU A 111 18.91 -6.30 5.58
N PRO A 112 18.62 -6.93 6.74
CA PRO A 112 19.67 -7.57 7.56
C PRO A 112 20.41 -8.70 6.84
N ASP A 113 19.72 -9.40 5.93
CA ASP A 113 20.23 -10.59 5.25
C ASP A 113 20.93 -10.30 3.91
N ILE A 114 20.92 -9.05 3.44
CA ILE A 114 21.48 -8.67 2.14
C ILE A 114 22.27 -7.36 2.28
N ASP A 115 23.58 -7.49 2.30
CA ASP A 115 24.48 -6.35 2.41
C ASP A 115 24.29 -5.34 1.27
N GLY A 116 24.22 -4.06 1.61
CA GLY A 116 24.10 -2.96 0.65
C GLY A 116 22.70 -2.77 0.05
N LEU A 117 21.70 -3.60 0.44
CA LEU A 117 20.33 -3.41 -0.02
C LEU A 117 19.52 -2.57 0.98
N ILE A 118 19.01 -1.44 0.50
CA ILE A 118 18.05 -0.61 1.22
C ILE A 118 16.71 -0.71 0.52
N VAL A 119 15.64 -1.01 1.27
CA VAL A 119 14.27 -1.08 0.77
C VAL A 119 13.51 0.17 1.19
N ALA A 120 12.81 0.79 0.24
CA ALA A 120 11.87 1.89 0.47
C ALA A 120 10.53 1.52 -0.16
N THR A 121 9.54 1.15 0.64
CA THR A 121 8.25 0.63 0.20
C THR A 121 7.14 0.87 1.22
N GLY A 122 5.89 0.51 0.88
CA GLY A 122 4.78 0.57 1.82
C GLY A 122 4.32 1.98 2.14
N PHE A 123 4.34 2.89 1.18
CA PHE A 123 3.97 4.29 1.39
C PHE A 123 2.47 4.52 1.67
N SER A 124 1.64 3.48 1.63
CA SER A 124 0.26 3.46 2.09
C SER A 124 -0.61 4.60 1.52
N GLY A 125 -0.37 5.00 0.27
CA GLY A 125 -1.05 6.11 -0.40
C GLY A 125 -0.51 7.52 -0.11
N HIS A 126 0.47 7.67 0.79
CA HIS A 126 1.04 8.97 1.18
C HIS A 126 2.32 9.34 0.40
N GLY A 127 2.79 8.45 -0.49
CA GLY A 127 4.09 8.57 -1.18
C GLY A 127 4.27 9.88 -1.93
N PHE A 128 3.22 10.44 -2.53
CA PHE A 128 3.31 11.72 -3.24
C PHE A 128 3.73 12.87 -2.31
N GLY A 129 3.15 12.94 -1.10
CA GLY A 129 3.45 14.00 -0.13
C GLY A 129 4.81 13.84 0.55
N ILE A 130 5.14 12.60 0.96
CA ILE A 130 6.35 12.32 1.75
C ILE A 130 7.56 11.89 0.91
N GLY A 131 7.37 11.65 -0.40
CA GLY A 131 8.42 11.16 -1.30
C GLY A 131 9.73 11.94 -1.28
N PRO A 132 9.72 13.28 -1.30
CA PRO A 132 10.96 14.07 -1.21
C PRO A 132 11.73 13.82 0.09
N GLY A 133 11.04 13.76 1.25
CA GLY A 133 11.67 13.46 2.54
C GLY A 133 12.18 12.03 2.61
N ALA A 134 11.42 11.07 2.13
CA ALA A 134 11.82 9.67 2.04
C ALA A 134 13.05 9.49 1.13
N GLY A 135 13.06 10.16 -0.03
CA GLY A 135 14.20 10.13 -0.95
C GLY A 135 15.47 10.72 -0.31
N ARG A 136 15.34 11.80 0.47
CA ARG A 136 16.46 12.36 1.22
C ARG A 136 16.96 11.38 2.27
N LEU A 137 16.08 10.76 3.05
CA LEU A 137 16.46 9.77 4.06
C LEU A 137 17.21 8.58 3.42
N VAL A 138 16.73 8.07 2.29
CA VAL A 138 17.41 6.99 1.56
C VAL A 138 18.79 7.44 1.09
N ALA A 139 18.90 8.65 0.57
CA ALA A 139 20.19 9.19 0.11
C ALA A 139 21.20 9.31 1.26
N ASP A 140 20.79 9.84 2.41
CA ASP A 140 21.64 9.94 3.59
C ASP A 140 22.11 8.54 4.07
N MET A 141 21.23 7.55 4.08
CA MET A 141 21.56 6.17 4.45
C MET A 141 22.56 5.53 3.48
N VAL A 142 22.39 5.74 2.17
CA VAL A 142 23.28 5.17 1.14
C VAL A 142 24.65 5.81 1.20
N SER A 143 24.75 7.12 1.43
CA SER A 143 26.03 7.85 1.50
C SER A 143 26.69 7.78 2.88
N GLY A 144 26.04 7.20 3.89
CA GLY A 144 26.56 7.16 5.26
C GLY A 144 26.54 8.51 5.97
N GLU A 145 25.74 9.44 5.49
CA GLU A 145 25.52 10.74 6.10
C GLU A 145 24.58 10.63 7.31
N THR A 146 24.56 11.68 8.14
CA THR A 146 23.60 11.74 9.24
C THR A 146 22.19 11.87 8.68
N PRO A 147 21.26 10.91 8.97
CA PRO A 147 19.91 10.98 8.47
C PRO A 147 19.18 12.25 8.87
N VAL A 148 18.40 12.82 7.93
CA VAL A 148 17.63 14.06 8.13
C VAL A 148 16.53 13.90 9.20
N VAL A 149 16.09 12.67 9.46
CA VAL A 149 15.15 12.28 10.53
C VAL A 149 15.61 10.96 11.15
N ASP A 150 15.13 10.65 12.35
CA ASP A 150 15.37 9.34 12.96
C ASP A 150 14.82 8.21 12.06
N PRO A 151 15.66 7.28 11.56
CA PRO A 151 15.22 6.18 10.71
C PRO A 151 14.54 5.03 11.47
N SER A 152 14.65 4.99 12.80
CA SER A 152 14.18 3.88 13.63
C SER A 152 12.70 3.51 13.40
N PRO A 153 11.75 4.47 13.29
CA PRO A 153 10.35 4.16 13.04
C PRO A 153 10.08 3.49 11.68
N PHE A 154 11.01 3.65 10.73
CA PHE A 154 10.86 3.09 9.38
C PHE A 154 11.56 1.74 9.21
N HIS A 155 12.21 1.22 10.26
CA HIS A 155 12.95 -0.03 10.16
C HIS A 155 12.05 -1.24 10.02
N ILE A 156 12.41 -2.17 9.12
CA ILE A 156 11.60 -3.37 8.83
C ILE A 156 11.45 -4.29 10.04
N SER A 157 12.45 -4.31 10.95
CA SER A 157 12.44 -5.17 12.14
C SER A 157 11.25 -4.93 13.07
N ARG A 158 10.59 -3.77 13.00
CA ARG A 158 9.42 -3.46 13.83
C ARG A 158 8.26 -4.45 13.66
N PHE A 159 8.25 -5.22 12.57
CA PHE A 159 7.28 -6.29 12.36
C PHE A 159 7.70 -7.63 12.93
N SER A 160 8.95 -7.77 13.44
CA SER A 160 9.51 -9.03 13.94
C SER A 160 10.19 -8.91 15.30
N ASP A 161 10.44 -7.71 15.82
CA ASP A 161 11.13 -7.47 17.08
C ASP A 161 10.22 -7.48 18.33
N GLY A 162 8.93 -7.78 18.16
CA GLY A 162 7.92 -7.75 19.23
C GLY A 162 7.29 -6.38 19.47
N SER A 163 7.61 -5.38 18.68
CA SER A 163 6.95 -4.08 18.71
C SER A 163 5.45 -4.21 18.47
N LYS A 164 4.65 -3.39 19.14
CA LYS A 164 3.22 -3.36 18.91
C LYS A 164 2.91 -2.51 17.68
N ILE A 165 2.27 -3.11 16.69
CA ILE A 165 1.72 -2.38 15.53
C ILE A 165 0.65 -1.43 16.05
N ARG A 166 0.87 -0.12 15.86
CA ARG A 166 -0.07 0.94 16.24
C ARG A 166 -0.37 1.77 15.00
N ILE A 167 -1.65 2.00 14.76
CA ILE A 167 -2.06 2.98 13.75
C ILE A 167 -2.02 4.34 14.44
N GLU A 168 -1.10 5.20 14.00
CA GLU A 168 -1.17 6.60 14.39
C GLU A 168 -2.27 7.26 13.56
N ASN A 169 -3.29 7.76 14.25
CA ASN A 169 -4.33 8.54 13.61
C ASN A 169 -3.75 9.90 13.20
N TRP A 170 -3.34 10.00 11.96
CA TRP A 170 -3.05 11.28 11.31
C TRP A 170 -4.38 11.93 10.90
N GLY A 171 -5.18 12.33 11.89
CA GLY A 171 -6.47 12.96 11.71
C GLY A 171 -6.42 14.47 11.69
#